data_b457ef6eb6a49d403394720702efc5f2
#
_entry.id   b457ef6eb6a49d403394720702efc5f2
#
_cell.length_a   1.000
_cell.length_b   1.000
_cell.length_c   1.000
_cell.angle_alpha   90.00
_cell.angle_beta   90.00
_cell.angle_gamma   90.00
#
_symmetry.space_group_name_H-M   'P 1'
#
loop_
_entity.id
_entity.type
_entity.pdbx_description
1 polymer ?
#
loop_
_entity_poly.entity_id
_entity_poly.type
_entity_poly.pdbx_seq_one_letter_code
_entity_poly.pdbx_strand_id
1 'polypeptide(L)'
;MAELAGLDDPRIREVNEKHGDDHGVNLGKLRALAKRLKTQQELARELWATGDSAARLLALLVCRPKAFGRDELDVMLREARTPKVHDWLVNYVVKKSPHAEELRVAWSADPDPVVASAGWALTTERVAKKPAGLDLDGLLDVIEAEMKDAPDRLQWAMNHCLAQIGIEHDGHRARALAVGERLEVLKEYPTPPGCTSPYAPVWINEMVSRRDGA
;
A
#
# COMPACT_ATOMS: atom_id res chain seq x y z
N MET A 1 11.12 20.61 -13.03
CA MET A 1 11.87 20.71 -11.74
C MET A 1 11.72 22.07 -11.06
N ALA A 2 11.96 23.23 -11.69
CA ALA A 2 11.86 24.53 -11.01
C ALA A 2 10.49 24.80 -10.33
N GLU A 3 9.40 24.49 -11.02
CA GLU A 3 8.05 24.64 -10.45
C GLU A 3 7.81 23.69 -9.27
N LEU A 4 8.34 22.47 -9.33
CA LEU A 4 8.22 21.48 -8.25
C LEU A 4 9.02 21.94 -7.01
N ALA A 5 10.22 22.46 -7.20
CA ALA A 5 11.02 23.03 -6.13
C ALA A 5 10.31 24.20 -5.42
N GLY A 6 9.53 25.01 -6.15
CA GLY A 6 8.71 26.08 -5.58
C GLY A 6 7.53 25.61 -4.73
N LEU A 7 7.23 24.30 -4.70
CA LEU A 7 6.20 23.69 -3.86
C LEU A 7 6.76 23.15 -2.53
N ASP A 8 8.07 23.14 -2.36
CA ASP A 8 8.71 22.64 -1.15
C ASP A 8 8.45 23.58 0.04
N ASP A 9 8.07 23.02 1.17
CA ASP A 9 7.81 23.73 2.43
C ASP A 9 8.58 23.02 3.54
N PRO A 10 9.51 23.72 4.23
CA PRO A 10 10.30 23.12 5.30
C PRO A 10 9.47 22.53 6.45
N ARG A 11 8.29 23.12 6.75
CA ARG A 11 7.40 22.61 7.81
C ARG A 11 6.77 21.29 7.42
N ILE A 12 6.38 21.14 6.13
CA ILE A 12 5.84 19.89 5.61
C ILE A 12 6.94 18.83 5.58
N ARG A 13 8.16 19.21 5.20
CA ARG A 13 9.34 18.32 5.21
C ARG A 13 9.59 17.75 6.60
N GLU A 14 9.64 18.61 7.64
CA GLU A 14 9.84 18.18 9.02
C GLU A 14 8.78 17.14 9.48
N VAL A 15 7.52 17.33 9.09
CA VAL A 15 6.44 16.37 9.40
C VAL A 15 6.63 15.07 8.65
N ASN A 16 6.95 15.13 7.36
CA ASN A 16 7.14 13.95 6.52
C ASN A 16 8.35 13.11 6.95
N GLU A 17 9.46 13.75 7.33
CA GLU A 17 10.67 13.07 7.82
C GLU A 17 10.39 12.23 9.07
N LYS A 18 9.51 12.67 9.97
CA LYS A 18 9.06 11.88 11.13
C LYS A 18 8.33 10.58 10.72
N HIS A 19 7.83 10.52 9.49
CA HIS A 19 7.14 9.36 8.92
C HIS A 19 7.98 8.61 7.87
N GLY A 20 9.28 8.95 7.75
CA GLY A 20 10.21 8.30 6.83
C GLY A 20 10.16 8.80 5.38
N ASP A 21 9.41 9.87 5.09
CA ASP A 21 9.38 10.51 3.78
C ASP A 21 10.34 11.71 3.76
N ASP A 22 10.99 11.99 2.63
CA ASP A 22 12.07 12.96 2.48
C ASP A 22 11.69 14.20 1.62
N HIS A 23 10.39 14.45 1.44
CA HIS A 23 9.91 15.58 0.63
C HIS A 23 9.15 16.62 1.46
N GLY A 24 9.21 17.89 1.04
CA GLY A 24 8.46 19.00 1.64
C GLY A 24 7.25 19.44 0.82
N VAL A 25 6.82 18.64 -0.18
CA VAL A 25 5.77 19.08 -1.09
C VAL A 25 4.37 18.83 -0.51
N ASN A 26 3.52 19.88 -0.60
CA ASN A 26 2.10 19.72 -0.27
C ASN A 26 1.39 18.87 -1.33
N LEU A 27 0.83 17.73 -0.91
CA LEU A 27 0.21 16.77 -1.84
C LEU A 27 -1.02 17.32 -2.59
N GLY A 28 -1.73 18.30 -2.01
CA GLY A 28 -2.84 18.98 -2.68
C GLY A 28 -2.33 19.85 -3.85
N LYS A 29 -1.27 20.63 -3.61
CA LYS A 29 -0.61 21.42 -4.65
C LYS A 29 0.00 20.53 -5.74
N LEU A 30 0.62 19.40 -5.34
CA LEU A 30 1.17 18.41 -6.28
C LEU A 30 0.08 17.83 -7.19
N ARG A 31 -1.08 17.47 -6.64
CA ARG A 31 -2.23 17.01 -7.45
C ARG A 31 -2.78 18.09 -8.38
N ALA A 32 -2.81 19.35 -7.94
CA ALA A 32 -3.21 20.46 -8.79
C ALA A 32 -2.24 20.65 -9.97
N LEU A 33 -0.93 20.54 -9.72
CA LEU A 33 0.09 20.55 -10.77
C LEU A 33 -0.10 19.39 -11.76
N ALA A 34 -0.27 18.16 -11.25
CA ALA A 34 -0.51 16.98 -12.08
C ALA A 34 -1.77 17.14 -12.96
N LYS A 35 -2.86 17.69 -12.40
CA LYS A 35 -4.09 17.95 -13.16
C LYS A 35 -3.86 18.92 -14.34
N ARG A 36 -3.02 19.93 -14.17
CA ARG A 36 -2.66 20.89 -15.22
C ARG A 36 -1.75 20.24 -16.29
N LEU A 37 -0.79 19.43 -15.87
CA LEU A 37 0.12 18.71 -16.77
C LEU A 37 -0.60 17.62 -17.56
N LYS A 38 -1.69 17.06 -17.03
CA LYS A 38 -2.41 15.92 -17.61
C LYS A 38 -1.51 14.68 -17.66
N THR A 39 -1.89 13.71 -18.48
CA THR A 39 -1.13 12.46 -18.64
C THR A 39 0.02 12.65 -19.62
N GLN A 40 1.26 12.42 -19.17
CA GLN A 40 2.49 12.57 -19.96
C GLN A 40 3.48 11.45 -19.58
N GLN A 41 3.51 10.37 -20.38
CA GLN A 41 4.30 9.17 -20.03
C GLN A 41 5.81 9.42 -20.04
N GLU A 42 6.32 10.13 -21.03
CA GLU A 42 7.76 10.41 -21.12
C GLU A 42 8.22 11.32 -19.99
N LEU A 43 7.47 12.39 -19.69
CA LEU A 43 7.73 13.23 -18.52
C LEU A 43 7.70 12.42 -17.22
N ALA A 44 6.79 11.44 -17.09
CA ALA A 44 6.75 10.58 -15.90
C ALA A 44 8.03 9.76 -15.75
N ARG A 45 8.57 9.22 -16.83
CA ARG A 45 9.86 8.50 -16.81
C ARG A 45 11.04 9.40 -16.45
N GLU A 46 11.09 10.59 -17.04
CA GLU A 46 12.12 11.60 -16.72
C GLU A 46 12.07 12.02 -15.25
N LEU A 47 10.88 12.31 -14.73
CA LEU A 47 10.68 12.65 -13.31
C LEU A 47 11.09 11.49 -12.39
N TRP A 48 10.73 10.24 -12.73
CA TRP A 48 11.12 9.06 -11.97
C TRP A 48 12.63 8.89 -11.90
N ALA A 49 13.30 9.05 -13.03
CA ALA A 49 14.75 8.91 -13.17
C ALA A 49 15.57 9.93 -12.36
N THR A 50 14.96 11.04 -11.93
CA THR A 50 15.66 12.02 -11.06
C THR A 50 16.02 11.48 -9.68
N GLY A 51 15.32 10.44 -9.19
CA GLY A 51 15.47 9.93 -7.83
C GLY A 51 14.85 10.81 -6.74
N ASP A 52 14.40 12.02 -7.05
CA ASP A 52 13.75 12.95 -6.10
C ASP A 52 12.33 12.47 -5.77
N SER A 53 12.00 12.38 -4.48
CA SER A 53 10.71 11.82 -4.04
C SER A 53 9.52 12.68 -4.46
N ALA A 54 9.62 14.00 -4.47
CA ALA A 54 8.54 14.86 -4.95
C ALA A 54 8.32 14.71 -6.46
N ALA A 55 9.41 14.56 -7.22
CA ALA A 55 9.35 14.29 -8.66
C ALA A 55 8.77 12.90 -8.92
N ARG A 56 9.16 11.86 -8.17
CA ARG A 56 8.59 10.52 -8.25
C ARG A 56 7.09 10.52 -7.95
N LEU A 57 6.65 11.22 -6.91
CA LEU A 57 5.22 11.37 -6.62
C LEU A 57 4.45 12.05 -7.75
N LEU A 58 5.03 13.07 -8.40
CA LEU A 58 4.44 13.71 -9.56
C LEU A 58 4.39 12.74 -10.77
N ALA A 59 5.47 12.00 -11.00
CA ALA A 59 5.54 10.97 -12.05
C ALA A 59 4.36 9.97 -11.95
N LEU A 60 4.07 9.49 -10.75
CA LEU A 60 2.98 8.54 -10.48
C LEU A 60 1.59 9.13 -10.75
N LEU A 61 1.43 10.46 -10.69
CA LEU A 61 0.18 11.15 -10.98
C LEU A 61 -0.03 11.43 -12.46
N VAL A 62 1.05 11.59 -13.24
CA VAL A 62 0.97 11.96 -14.66
C VAL A 62 1.26 10.79 -15.62
N CYS A 63 1.65 9.63 -15.11
CA CYS A 63 1.93 8.44 -15.90
C CYS A 63 0.67 7.77 -16.46
N ARG A 64 0.88 6.83 -17.37
CA ARG A 64 -0.10 5.83 -17.81
C ARG A 64 0.25 4.49 -17.17
N PRO A 65 -0.50 4.02 -16.16
CA PRO A 65 -0.18 2.77 -15.44
C PRO A 65 0.02 1.56 -16.36
N LYS A 66 -0.76 1.47 -17.43
CA LYS A 66 -0.70 0.35 -18.40
C LYS A 66 0.47 0.43 -19.39
N ALA A 67 1.25 1.52 -19.37
CA ALA A 67 2.39 1.70 -20.26
C ALA A 67 3.72 1.21 -19.68
N PHE A 68 3.72 0.77 -18.43
CA PHE A 68 4.87 0.19 -17.78
C PHE A 68 4.91 -1.32 -17.98
N GLY A 69 6.09 -1.84 -18.30
CA GLY A 69 6.35 -3.28 -18.34
C GLY A 69 6.47 -3.88 -16.94
N ARG A 70 6.38 -5.21 -16.87
CA ARG A 70 6.49 -5.97 -15.61
C ARG A 70 7.84 -5.69 -14.92
N ASP A 71 8.95 -5.81 -15.64
CA ASP A 71 10.29 -5.62 -15.06
C ASP A 71 10.56 -4.15 -14.72
N GLU A 72 10.01 -3.20 -15.49
CA GLU A 72 10.08 -1.77 -15.17
C GLU A 72 9.39 -1.49 -13.83
N LEU A 73 8.21 -2.07 -13.57
CA LEU A 73 7.51 -1.93 -12.29
C LEU A 73 8.26 -2.57 -11.13
N ASP A 74 8.92 -3.70 -11.33
CA ASP A 74 9.75 -4.34 -10.30
C ASP A 74 10.94 -3.45 -9.91
N VAL A 75 11.65 -2.92 -10.91
CA VAL A 75 12.75 -1.97 -10.68
C VAL A 75 12.24 -0.72 -9.95
N MET A 76 11.13 -0.14 -10.41
CA MET A 76 10.53 1.03 -9.77
C MET A 76 10.18 0.77 -8.30
N LEU A 77 9.65 -0.41 -7.96
CA LEU A 77 9.33 -0.74 -6.58
C LEU A 77 10.57 -0.80 -5.71
N ARG A 78 11.65 -1.44 -6.19
CA ARG A 78 12.92 -1.54 -5.46
C ARG A 78 13.64 -0.19 -5.30
N GLU A 79 13.37 0.76 -6.19
CA GLU A 79 13.85 2.14 -6.09
C GLU A 79 12.98 3.04 -5.19
N ALA A 80 11.74 2.66 -4.92
CA ALA A 80 10.78 3.43 -4.12
C ALA A 80 11.12 3.33 -2.62
N ARG A 81 12.13 4.07 -2.17
CA ARG A 81 12.72 3.95 -0.84
C ARG A 81 11.92 4.62 0.28
N THR A 82 11.06 5.59 -0.06
CA THR A 82 10.24 6.29 0.92
C THR A 82 8.83 5.71 0.99
N PRO A 83 8.18 5.70 2.16
CA PRO A 83 6.86 5.13 2.35
C PRO A 83 5.82 5.66 1.35
N LYS A 84 5.77 6.97 1.15
CA LYS A 84 4.78 7.61 0.28
C LYS A 84 4.95 7.24 -1.19
N VAL A 85 6.19 7.23 -1.69
CA VAL A 85 6.48 6.85 -3.09
C VAL A 85 6.11 5.40 -3.33
N HIS A 86 6.50 4.51 -2.41
CA HIS A 86 6.16 3.09 -2.47
C HIS A 86 4.63 2.88 -2.49
N ASP A 87 3.91 3.47 -1.55
CA ASP A 87 2.46 3.29 -1.43
C ASP A 87 1.71 3.84 -2.64
N TRP A 88 2.16 4.98 -3.18
CA TRP A 88 1.54 5.55 -4.37
C TRP A 88 1.86 4.74 -5.63
N LEU A 89 3.08 4.21 -5.76
CA LEU A 89 3.42 3.31 -6.86
C LEU A 89 2.48 2.09 -6.87
N VAL A 90 2.33 1.43 -5.73
CA VAL A 90 1.44 0.26 -5.61
C VAL A 90 -0.01 0.65 -5.90
N ASN A 91 -0.53 1.70 -5.23
CA ASN A 91 -1.96 2.02 -5.27
C ASN A 91 -2.40 2.71 -6.57
N TYR A 92 -1.57 3.56 -7.17
CA TYR A 92 -1.96 4.35 -8.34
C TYR A 92 -1.51 3.74 -9.66
N VAL A 93 -0.45 2.93 -9.65
CA VAL A 93 0.15 2.37 -10.86
C VAL A 93 0.00 0.85 -10.91
N VAL A 94 0.61 0.11 -9.97
CA VAL A 94 0.68 -1.35 -10.06
C VAL A 94 -0.70 -2.00 -10.02
N LYS A 95 -1.58 -1.58 -9.13
CA LYS A 95 -2.98 -2.09 -9.05
C LYS A 95 -3.79 -1.89 -10.35
N LYS A 96 -3.36 -0.96 -11.21
CA LYS A 96 -4.02 -0.67 -12.50
C LYS A 96 -3.26 -1.25 -13.69
N SER A 97 -2.11 -1.85 -13.47
CA SER A 97 -1.29 -2.49 -14.49
C SER A 97 -1.87 -3.85 -14.90
N PRO A 98 -1.69 -4.27 -16.14
CA PRO A 98 -2.00 -5.64 -16.57
C PRO A 98 -1.11 -6.69 -15.87
N HIS A 99 0.02 -6.28 -15.29
CA HIS A 99 0.99 -7.13 -14.60
C HIS A 99 0.72 -7.28 -13.09
N ALA A 100 -0.39 -6.71 -12.57
CA ALA A 100 -0.66 -6.68 -11.13
C ALA A 100 -0.70 -8.08 -10.50
N GLU A 101 -1.30 -9.07 -11.17
CA GLU A 101 -1.41 -10.43 -10.63
C GLU A 101 -0.06 -11.17 -10.65
N GLU A 102 0.70 -11.04 -11.71
CA GLU A 102 2.03 -11.63 -11.82
C GLU A 102 2.98 -11.04 -10.75
N LEU A 103 2.95 -9.71 -10.58
CA LEU A 103 3.74 -9.02 -9.57
C LEU A 103 3.26 -9.37 -8.15
N ARG A 104 1.96 -9.53 -7.93
CA ARG A 104 1.42 -9.99 -6.65
C ARG A 104 2.06 -11.29 -6.21
N VAL A 105 2.08 -12.29 -7.10
CA VAL A 105 2.63 -13.61 -6.80
C VAL A 105 4.14 -13.52 -6.56
N ALA A 106 4.87 -12.84 -7.45
CA ALA A 106 6.31 -12.71 -7.35
C ALA A 106 6.74 -11.96 -6.07
N TRP A 107 6.09 -10.84 -5.77
CA TRP A 107 6.46 -9.99 -4.63
C TRP A 107 6.03 -10.57 -3.29
N SER A 108 4.91 -11.30 -3.20
CA SER A 108 4.48 -11.92 -1.92
C SER A 108 5.51 -12.92 -1.37
N ALA A 109 6.32 -13.52 -2.24
CA ALA A 109 7.37 -14.46 -1.88
C ALA A 109 8.80 -13.86 -1.91
N ASP A 110 8.92 -12.53 -2.10
CA ASP A 110 10.22 -11.86 -2.17
C ASP A 110 10.88 -11.82 -0.78
N PRO A 111 12.19 -12.12 -0.66
CA PRO A 111 12.89 -12.07 0.61
C PRO A 111 13.05 -10.64 1.17
N ASP A 112 12.92 -9.60 0.34
CA ASP A 112 12.89 -8.22 0.80
C ASP A 112 11.50 -7.90 1.38
N PRO A 113 11.39 -7.61 2.70
CA PRO A 113 10.10 -7.37 3.35
C PRO A 113 9.38 -6.13 2.81
N VAL A 114 10.09 -5.17 2.23
CA VAL A 114 9.48 -3.99 1.59
C VAL A 114 8.79 -4.41 0.29
N VAL A 115 9.44 -5.25 -0.50
CA VAL A 115 8.84 -5.82 -1.73
C VAL A 115 7.68 -6.76 -1.38
N ALA A 116 7.88 -7.64 -0.39
CA ALA A 116 6.82 -8.54 0.09
C ALA A 116 5.58 -7.77 0.56
N SER A 117 5.76 -6.63 1.25
CA SER A 117 4.64 -5.79 1.68
C SER A 117 3.79 -5.27 0.52
N ALA A 118 4.40 -4.98 -0.63
CA ALA A 118 3.67 -4.61 -1.86
C ALA A 118 2.87 -5.80 -2.42
N GLY A 119 3.45 -7.00 -2.42
CA GLY A 119 2.75 -8.24 -2.78
C GLY A 119 1.52 -8.49 -1.91
N TRP A 120 1.64 -8.31 -0.60
CA TRP A 120 0.53 -8.41 0.34
C TRP A 120 -0.52 -7.30 0.15
N ALA A 121 -0.11 -6.08 -0.20
CA ALA A 121 -1.05 -5.00 -0.53
C ALA A 121 -1.86 -5.29 -1.81
N LEU A 122 -1.26 -5.95 -2.80
CA LEU A 122 -1.96 -6.45 -3.99
C LEU A 122 -2.86 -7.63 -3.67
N THR A 123 -2.44 -8.52 -2.77
CA THR A 123 -3.24 -9.64 -2.27
C THR A 123 -4.49 -9.14 -1.54
N THR A 124 -4.36 -8.13 -0.68
CA THR A 124 -5.49 -7.46 -0.02
C THR A 124 -6.51 -6.91 -1.03
N GLU A 125 -6.05 -6.23 -2.08
CA GLU A 125 -6.91 -5.75 -3.17
C GLU A 125 -7.62 -6.90 -3.90
N ARG A 126 -6.90 -8.01 -4.12
CA ARG A 126 -7.43 -9.21 -4.78
C ARG A 126 -8.50 -9.90 -3.93
N VAL A 127 -8.26 -10.03 -2.61
CA VAL A 127 -9.24 -10.54 -1.61
C VAL A 127 -10.53 -9.73 -1.66
N ALA A 128 -10.42 -8.39 -1.67
CA ALA A 128 -11.59 -7.51 -1.63
C ALA A 128 -12.40 -7.50 -2.93
N LYS A 129 -11.73 -7.52 -4.09
CA LYS A 129 -12.39 -7.21 -5.37
C LYS A 129 -12.56 -8.40 -6.30
N LYS A 130 -11.68 -9.38 -6.25
CA LYS A 130 -11.65 -10.50 -7.19
C LYS A 130 -11.13 -11.78 -6.51
N PRO A 131 -11.81 -12.31 -5.49
CA PRO A 131 -11.31 -13.43 -4.68
C PRO A 131 -11.26 -14.76 -5.42
N ALA A 132 -11.96 -14.90 -6.56
CA ALA A 132 -12.04 -16.15 -7.30
C ALA A 132 -10.65 -16.73 -7.61
N GLY A 133 -10.41 -17.98 -7.20
CA GLY A 133 -9.13 -18.68 -7.38
C GLY A 133 -8.04 -18.32 -6.36
N LEU A 134 -8.34 -17.51 -5.33
CA LEU A 134 -7.44 -17.35 -4.19
C LEU A 134 -7.66 -18.47 -3.18
N ASP A 135 -6.57 -19.02 -2.68
CA ASP A 135 -6.58 -19.92 -1.51
C ASP A 135 -6.57 -19.07 -0.23
N LEU A 136 -7.77 -18.74 0.27
CA LEU A 136 -7.90 -17.92 1.48
C LEU A 136 -7.43 -18.65 2.73
N ASP A 137 -7.58 -19.99 2.79
CA ASP A 137 -7.06 -20.79 3.90
C ASP A 137 -5.54 -20.78 3.90
N GLY A 138 -4.91 -20.99 2.76
CA GLY A 138 -3.45 -20.88 2.63
C GLY A 138 -2.91 -19.49 2.97
N LEU A 139 -3.63 -18.42 2.61
CA LEU A 139 -3.25 -17.05 3.03
C LEU A 139 -3.33 -16.89 4.54
N LEU A 140 -4.36 -17.43 5.19
CA LEU A 140 -4.49 -17.42 6.65
C LEU A 140 -3.40 -18.24 7.32
N ASP A 141 -3.01 -19.40 6.74
CA ASP A 141 -1.88 -20.21 7.23
C ASP A 141 -0.56 -19.43 7.25
N VAL A 142 -0.25 -18.73 6.16
CA VAL A 142 0.97 -17.92 6.05
C VAL A 142 0.92 -16.74 7.03
N ILE A 143 -0.20 -16.03 7.12
CA ILE A 143 -0.37 -14.92 8.08
C ILE A 143 -0.16 -15.42 9.51
N GLU A 144 -0.75 -16.56 9.85
CA GLU A 144 -0.65 -17.17 11.17
C GLU A 144 0.77 -17.55 11.53
N ALA A 145 1.53 -18.06 10.57
CA ALA A 145 2.91 -18.52 10.78
C ALA A 145 3.94 -17.37 10.82
N GLU A 146 3.74 -16.31 10.04
CA GLU A 146 4.82 -15.36 9.76
C GLU A 146 4.55 -13.94 10.27
N MET A 147 3.27 -13.51 10.39
CA MET A 147 2.94 -12.09 10.62
C MET A 147 3.53 -11.54 11.91
N LYS A 148 3.58 -12.33 13.01
CA LYS A 148 4.01 -11.82 14.31
C LYS A 148 5.45 -11.38 14.33
N ASP A 149 6.32 -12.12 13.62
CA ASP A 149 7.76 -11.90 13.59
C ASP A 149 8.21 -11.12 12.34
N ALA A 150 7.25 -10.72 11.49
CA ALA A 150 7.53 -9.94 10.29
C ALA A 150 7.98 -8.51 10.65
N PRO A 151 8.89 -7.89 9.86
CA PRO A 151 9.20 -6.46 9.98
C PRO A 151 7.96 -5.59 9.85
N ASP A 152 7.94 -4.45 10.55
CA ASP A 152 6.77 -3.58 10.72
C ASP A 152 5.93 -3.37 9.45
N ARG A 153 6.57 -3.03 8.34
CA ARG A 153 5.87 -2.76 7.08
C ARG A 153 5.16 -4.00 6.52
N LEU A 154 5.83 -5.13 6.55
CA LEU A 154 5.25 -6.40 6.11
C LEU A 154 4.15 -6.86 7.06
N GLN A 155 4.39 -6.74 8.36
CA GLN A 155 3.41 -7.03 9.41
C GLN A 155 2.11 -6.22 9.20
N TRP A 156 2.22 -4.92 8.91
CA TRP A 156 1.06 -4.07 8.58
C TRP A 156 0.31 -4.56 7.34
N ALA A 157 1.02 -4.93 6.27
CA ALA A 157 0.41 -5.38 5.04
C ALA A 157 -0.31 -6.73 5.23
N MET A 158 0.29 -7.66 5.97
CA MET A 158 -0.32 -8.95 6.32
C MET A 158 -1.53 -8.77 7.23
N ASN A 159 -1.44 -7.92 8.25
CA ASN A 159 -2.57 -7.60 9.14
C ASN A 159 -3.74 -6.96 8.38
N HIS A 160 -3.46 -6.09 7.41
CA HIS A 160 -4.51 -5.54 6.55
C HIS A 160 -5.18 -6.63 5.70
N CYS A 161 -4.40 -7.58 5.17
CA CYS A 161 -4.95 -8.71 4.43
C CYS A 161 -5.82 -9.61 5.34
N LEU A 162 -5.38 -9.91 6.55
CA LEU A 162 -6.16 -10.63 7.57
C LEU A 162 -7.50 -9.95 7.84
N ALA A 163 -7.47 -8.65 8.09
CA ALA A 163 -8.69 -7.87 8.34
C ALA A 163 -9.63 -7.93 7.12
N GLN A 164 -9.09 -7.78 5.91
CA GLN A 164 -9.90 -7.81 4.69
C GLN A 164 -10.52 -9.18 4.43
N ILE A 165 -9.83 -10.28 4.71
CA ILE A 165 -10.40 -11.64 4.64
C ILE A 165 -11.58 -11.75 5.62
N GLY A 166 -11.43 -11.32 6.87
CA GLY A 166 -12.49 -11.39 7.87
C GLY A 166 -13.70 -10.49 7.56
N ILE A 167 -13.48 -9.35 6.92
CA ILE A 167 -14.56 -8.42 6.53
C ILE A 167 -15.37 -8.98 5.35
N GLU A 168 -14.69 -9.43 4.29
CA GLU A 168 -15.33 -9.75 3.02
C GLU A 168 -15.82 -11.21 2.91
N HIS A 169 -15.25 -12.13 3.70
CA HIS A 169 -15.49 -13.55 3.56
C HIS A 169 -16.05 -14.17 4.83
N ASP A 170 -17.37 -14.24 4.93
CA ASP A 170 -18.11 -14.73 6.11
C ASP A 170 -17.65 -16.13 6.56
N GLY A 171 -17.39 -17.03 5.60
CA GLY A 171 -16.90 -18.38 5.89
C GLY A 171 -15.51 -18.45 6.51
N HIS A 172 -14.69 -17.39 6.36
CA HIS A 172 -13.32 -17.31 6.91
C HIS A 172 -13.22 -16.36 8.10
N ARG A 173 -14.29 -15.59 8.40
CA ARG A 173 -14.29 -14.57 9.45
C ARG A 173 -13.91 -15.10 10.83
N ALA A 174 -14.52 -16.22 11.22
CA ALA A 174 -14.22 -16.83 12.53
C ALA A 174 -12.74 -17.18 12.66
N ARG A 175 -12.13 -17.73 11.60
CA ARG A 175 -10.70 -18.05 11.57
C ARG A 175 -9.84 -16.79 11.59
N ALA A 176 -10.19 -15.77 10.81
CA ALA A 176 -9.45 -14.49 10.78
C ALA A 176 -9.45 -13.79 12.14
N LEU A 177 -10.59 -13.80 12.85
CA LEU A 177 -10.70 -13.28 14.21
C LEU A 177 -9.79 -14.07 15.17
N ALA A 178 -9.86 -15.40 15.16
CA ALA A 178 -9.04 -16.26 16.03
C ALA A 178 -7.52 -16.07 15.79
N VAL A 179 -7.09 -15.93 14.53
CA VAL A 179 -5.71 -15.62 14.17
C VAL A 179 -5.30 -14.26 14.73
N GLY A 180 -6.12 -13.23 14.53
CA GLY A 180 -5.84 -11.89 15.05
C GLY A 180 -5.75 -11.84 16.57
N GLU A 181 -6.66 -12.50 17.27
CA GLU A 181 -6.69 -12.60 18.75
C GLU A 181 -5.45 -13.31 19.30
N ARG A 182 -4.99 -14.38 18.65
CA ARG A 182 -3.80 -15.13 19.07
C ARG A 182 -2.50 -14.37 18.84
N LEU A 183 -2.37 -13.68 17.70
CA LEU A 183 -1.14 -12.99 17.34
C LEU A 183 -1.02 -11.62 18.02
N GLU A 184 -2.13 -10.96 18.33
CA GLU A 184 -2.21 -9.66 18.99
C GLU A 184 -1.43 -8.53 18.27
N VAL A 185 -1.19 -8.68 16.96
CA VAL A 185 -0.48 -7.69 16.16
C VAL A 185 -1.27 -6.38 16.12
N LEU A 186 -0.58 -5.26 16.36
CA LEU A 186 -1.14 -3.90 16.43
C LEU A 186 -2.23 -3.69 17.50
N LYS A 187 -2.35 -4.58 18.51
CA LYS A 187 -3.36 -4.46 19.58
C LYS A 187 -3.20 -3.16 20.38
N GLU A 188 -1.98 -2.81 20.74
CA GLU A 188 -1.65 -1.61 21.51
C GLU A 188 -1.27 -0.40 20.61
N TYR A 189 -1.57 -0.47 19.31
CA TYR A 189 -1.24 0.64 18.42
C TYR A 189 -2.05 1.89 18.79
N PRO A 190 -1.39 3.06 18.98
CA PRO A 190 -2.07 4.30 19.35
C PRO A 190 -3.10 4.71 18.30
N THR A 191 -4.37 4.72 18.69
CA THR A 191 -5.47 5.05 17.77
C THR A 191 -6.10 6.38 18.18
N PRO A 192 -6.08 7.41 17.32
CA PRO A 192 -6.72 8.70 17.60
C PRO A 192 -8.23 8.55 17.82
N PRO A 193 -8.86 9.42 18.63
CA PRO A 193 -10.31 9.43 18.80
C PRO A 193 -11.05 9.49 17.46
N GLY A 194 -12.07 8.65 17.29
CA GLY A 194 -12.86 8.57 16.06
C GLY A 194 -12.26 7.74 14.92
N CYS A 195 -11.05 7.21 15.09
CA CYS A 195 -10.46 6.25 14.16
C CYS A 195 -10.73 4.81 14.62
N THR A 196 -10.85 3.89 13.67
CA THR A 196 -10.91 2.46 13.97
C THR A 196 -9.49 1.94 14.26
N SER A 197 -9.35 1.14 15.32
CA SER A 197 -8.07 0.48 15.63
C SER A 197 -7.59 -0.38 14.46
N PRO A 198 -6.28 -0.40 14.14
CA PRO A 198 -5.72 -1.30 13.15
C PRO A 198 -5.65 -2.77 13.62
N TYR A 199 -5.90 -3.06 14.89
CA TYR A 199 -6.00 -4.41 15.41
C TYR A 199 -7.07 -5.20 14.66
N ALA A 200 -6.68 -6.24 13.93
CA ALA A 200 -7.57 -6.93 13.00
C ALA A 200 -8.91 -7.38 13.60
N PRO A 201 -9.00 -7.95 14.80
CA PRO A 201 -10.30 -8.33 15.39
C PRO A 201 -11.23 -7.14 15.62
N VAL A 202 -10.72 -6.01 16.10
CA VAL A 202 -11.52 -4.78 16.29
C VAL A 202 -11.94 -4.23 14.94
N TRP A 203 -11.03 -4.18 13.98
CA TRP A 203 -11.30 -3.67 12.63
C TRP A 203 -12.35 -4.49 11.90
N ILE A 204 -12.24 -5.84 11.92
CA ILE A 204 -13.22 -6.74 11.33
C ILE A 204 -14.61 -6.51 11.90
N ASN A 205 -14.73 -6.55 13.24
CA ASN A 205 -16.02 -6.40 13.92
C ASN A 205 -16.68 -5.05 13.64
N GLU A 206 -15.91 -3.96 13.67
CA GLU A 206 -16.40 -2.61 13.39
C GLU A 206 -16.89 -2.47 11.95
N MET A 207 -16.14 -2.98 10.97
CA MET A 207 -16.52 -2.88 9.55
C MET A 207 -17.73 -3.75 9.20
N VAL A 208 -17.83 -4.94 9.78
CA VAL A 208 -18.99 -5.81 9.62
C VAL A 208 -20.23 -5.19 10.25
N SER A 209 -20.12 -4.68 11.48
CA SER A 209 -21.24 -3.99 12.15
C SER A 209 -21.76 -2.79 11.36
N ARG A 210 -20.88 -1.98 10.79
CA ARG A 210 -21.27 -0.86 9.91
C ARG A 210 -21.98 -1.30 8.64
N ARG A 211 -21.55 -2.43 8.06
CA ARG A 211 -22.18 -2.99 6.85
C ARG A 211 -23.57 -3.53 7.14
N ASP A 212 -23.74 -4.22 8.27
CA ASP A 212 -24.99 -4.89 8.64
C ASP A 212 -26.01 -3.89 9.23
N GLY A 213 -25.59 -2.70 9.67
CA GLY A 213 -26.44 -1.62 10.20
C GLY A 213 -26.80 -0.53 9.17
N ALA A 214 -26.34 -0.65 7.91
CA ALA A 214 -26.63 0.29 6.83
C ALA A 214 -27.72 -0.26 5.89
#